data_9d02112801bb3220a580405a36a56d84
#
_entry.id   9d02112801bb3220a580405a36a56d84
#
_cell.length_a   1.000
_cell.length_b   1.000
_cell.length_c   1.000
_cell.angle_alpha   90.00
_cell.angle_beta   90.00
_cell.angle_gamma   90.00
#
_symmetry.space_group_name_H-M   'P 1'
#
loop_
_entity.id
_entity.type
_entity.pdbx_description
1 polymer ?
#
loop_
_entity_poly.entity_id
_entity_poly.type
_entity_poly.pdbx_seq_one_letter_code
_entity_poly.pdbx_strand_id
1 'polypeptide(L)'
;MEKNNEFIEKLVHINRITKVVKGGRRFGFSALVVVGNQNGKIGIAHAKAKQVPDAIKKANELARRNLVQIPLREGRTIHHDIFGKDGAGKIKLRSAPKGTGIIAGGPVRAVCEVLGIKDIVAKSLGTSNPHNVIRACLKALLKQNSPKNLSILRNKKISEIIERRG
;
A
#
# COMPACT_ATOMS: atom_id res chain seq x y z
N MET A 1 -20.43 10.35 17.32
CA MET A 1 -19.15 11.03 16.95
C MET A 1 -18.71 10.47 15.61
N GLU A 2 -19.06 11.13 14.54
CA GLU A 2 -18.55 10.82 13.21
C GLU A 2 -17.05 11.15 13.20
N LYS A 3 -16.21 10.13 13.14
CA LYS A 3 -14.79 10.31 12.86
C LYS A 3 -14.70 10.87 11.46
N ASN A 4 -14.36 12.13 11.31
CA ASN A 4 -13.96 12.70 10.03
C ASN A 4 -12.93 11.75 9.42
N ASN A 5 -13.34 11.02 8.39
CA ASN A 5 -12.46 10.14 7.62
C ASN A 5 -11.61 11.05 6.70
N GLU A 6 -10.70 11.81 7.29
CA GLU A 6 -9.72 12.56 6.51
C GLU A 6 -8.80 11.55 5.85
N PHE A 7 -8.88 11.48 4.54
CA PHE A 7 -7.97 10.66 3.75
C PHE A 7 -6.64 11.40 3.59
N ILE A 8 -5.57 10.76 3.99
CA ILE A 8 -4.22 11.24 3.73
C ILE A 8 -3.80 10.77 2.34
N GLU A 9 -3.29 11.70 1.56
CA GLU A 9 -2.83 11.48 0.19
C GLU A 9 -1.31 11.63 0.15
N LYS A 10 -0.62 10.67 -0.44
CA LYS A 10 0.82 10.74 -0.66
C LYS A 10 1.15 10.49 -2.12
N LEU A 11 1.83 11.45 -2.71
CA LEU A 11 2.44 11.32 -4.02
C LEU A 11 3.71 10.47 -3.88
N VAL A 12 3.78 9.36 -4.62
CA VAL A 12 4.92 8.45 -4.59
C VAL A 12 5.90 8.74 -5.72
N HIS A 13 5.39 8.94 -6.93
CA HIS A 13 6.25 9.12 -8.10
C HIS A 13 5.56 9.93 -9.19
N ILE A 14 6.34 10.81 -9.85
CA ILE A 14 5.92 11.55 -11.05
C ILE A 14 6.92 11.25 -12.15
N ASN A 15 6.40 10.92 -13.34
CA ASN A 15 7.19 10.76 -14.55
C ASN A 15 6.68 11.67 -15.65
N ARG A 16 7.61 12.31 -16.39
CA ARG A 16 7.31 12.93 -17.66
C ARG A 16 7.19 11.85 -18.72
N ILE A 17 6.08 11.84 -19.44
CA ILE A 17 5.81 10.89 -20.52
C ILE A 17 5.70 11.63 -21.85
N THR A 18 6.02 10.94 -22.93
CA THR A 18 5.97 11.51 -24.27
C THR A 18 5.22 10.57 -25.21
N LYS A 19 4.31 11.13 -26.01
CA LYS A 19 3.67 10.45 -27.12
C LYS A 19 4.21 11.00 -28.42
N VAL A 20 4.78 10.16 -29.27
CA VAL A 20 5.25 10.54 -30.60
C VAL A 20 4.04 10.52 -31.55
N VAL A 21 3.87 11.58 -32.32
CA VAL A 21 2.82 11.76 -33.35
C VAL A 21 3.45 12.24 -34.65
N LYS A 22 2.71 12.23 -35.79
CA LYS A 22 3.21 12.67 -37.12
C LYS A 22 3.86 14.06 -37.08
N GLY A 23 3.34 15.00 -36.27
CA GLY A 23 3.86 16.36 -36.14
C GLY A 23 4.87 16.61 -35.05
N GLY A 24 5.43 15.55 -34.40
CA GLY A 24 6.42 15.69 -33.35
C GLY A 24 6.08 14.94 -32.05
N ARG A 25 6.44 15.53 -30.90
CA ARG A 25 6.28 14.90 -29.58
C ARG A 25 5.26 15.66 -28.73
N ARG A 26 4.28 14.95 -28.18
CA ARG A 26 3.34 15.49 -27.18
C ARG A 26 3.74 15.03 -25.79
N PHE A 27 4.02 15.98 -24.92
CA PHE A 27 4.43 15.74 -23.54
C PHE A 27 3.21 15.62 -22.62
N GLY A 28 3.38 14.86 -21.55
CA GLY A 28 2.43 14.72 -20.45
C GLY A 28 3.14 14.25 -19.20
N PHE A 29 2.36 14.08 -18.14
CA PHE A 29 2.86 13.62 -16.84
C PHE A 29 2.03 12.45 -16.35
N SER A 30 2.70 11.58 -15.63
CA SER A 30 2.11 10.42 -14.96
C SER A 30 2.37 10.52 -13.48
N ALA A 31 1.33 10.48 -12.67
CA ALA A 31 1.41 10.50 -11.22
C ALA A 31 0.97 9.16 -10.61
N LEU A 32 1.74 8.63 -9.68
CA LEU A 32 1.42 7.48 -8.84
C LEU A 32 1.14 7.96 -7.43
N VAL A 33 -0.08 7.71 -6.94
CA VAL A 33 -0.56 8.21 -5.66
C VAL A 33 -1.08 7.07 -4.81
N VAL A 34 -0.92 7.21 -3.50
CA VAL A 34 -1.49 6.35 -2.47
C VAL A 34 -2.36 7.18 -1.55
N VAL A 35 -3.57 6.71 -1.28
CA VAL A 35 -4.56 7.38 -0.42
C VAL A 35 -5.02 6.41 0.67
N GLY A 36 -5.19 6.87 1.91
CA GLY A 36 -5.72 6.04 2.98
C GLY A 36 -6.15 6.84 4.20
N ASN A 37 -6.78 6.17 5.14
CA ASN A 37 -7.41 6.77 6.31
C ASN A 37 -6.66 6.49 7.62
N GLN A 38 -5.44 5.98 7.58
CA GLN A 38 -4.64 5.55 8.74
C GLN A 38 -5.33 4.51 9.65
N ASN A 39 -6.43 3.92 9.21
CA ASN A 39 -7.20 2.90 9.93
C ASN A 39 -7.35 1.60 9.11
N GLY A 40 -6.35 1.29 8.31
CA GLY A 40 -6.31 0.07 7.50
C GLY A 40 -7.00 0.17 6.13
N LYS A 41 -7.58 1.31 5.72
CA LYS A 41 -8.07 1.50 4.35
C LYS A 41 -6.99 2.16 3.49
N ILE A 42 -6.77 1.61 2.32
CA ILE A 42 -5.78 2.12 1.36
C ILE A 42 -6.30 1.98 -0.07
N GLY A 43 -6.04 2.98 -0.88
CA GLY A 43 -6.24 2.97 -2.32
C GLY A 43 -4.98 3.38 -3.05
N ILE A 44 -4.72 2.77 -4.17
CA ILE A 44 -3.56 3.05 -5.02
C ILE A 44 -4.07 3.32 -6.42
N ALA A 45 -3.61 4.41 -7.00
CA ALA A 45 -3.94 4.71 -8.38
C ALA A 45 -2.79 5.42 -9.11
N HIS A 46 -2.88 5.32 -10.41
CA HIS A 46 -1.96 5.93 -11.35
C HIS A 46 -2.79 6.63 -12.44
N ALA A 47 -2.50 7.89 -12.69
CA ALA A 47 -3.17 8.65 -13.72
C ALA A 47 -2.19 9.47 -14.57
N LYS A 48 -2.64 9.84 -15.76
CA LYS A 48 -1.88 10.64 -16.73
C LYS A 48 -2.68 11.88 -17.09
N ALA A 49 -1.99 13.03 -17.21
CA ALA A 49 -2.57 14.29 -17.69
C ALA A 49 -1.52 15.14 -18.41
N LYS A 50 -1.95 16.25 -18.98
CA LYS A 50 -1.05 17.22 -19.65
C LYS A 50 -0.21 18.00 -18.62
N GLN A 51 -0.79 18.29 -17.45
CA GLN A 51 -0.15 19.01 -16.35
C GLN A 51 -0.01 18.13 -15.12
N VAL A 52 0.98 18.42 -14.28
CA VAL A 52 1.24 17.66 -13.05
C VAL A 52 0.08 17.71 -12.05
N PRO A 53 -0.49 18.91 -11.71
CA PRO A 53 -1.59 18.98 -10.75
C PRO A 53 -2.84 18.20 -11.22
N ASP A 54 -3.16 18.23 -12.51
CA ASP A 54 -4.28 17.47 -13.06
C ASP A 54 -4.05 15.96 -12.97
N ALA A 55 -2.82 15.51 -13.21
CA ALA A 55 -2.45 14.10 -13.06
C ALA A 55 -2.61 13.62 -11.61
N ILE A 56 -2.19 14.43 -10.63
CA ILE A 56 -2.32 14.14 -9.21
C ILE A 56 -3.80 14.10 -8.80
N LYS A 57 -4.58 15.14 -9.15
CA LYS A 57 -6.02 15.20 -8.85
C LYS A 57 -6.76 13.98 -9.38
N LYS A 58 -6.54 13.64 -10.63
CA LYS A 58 -7.13 12.45 -11.27
C LYS A 58 -6.70 11.14 -10.60
N ALA A 59 -5.42 11.03 -10.20
CA ALA A 59 -4.94 9.86 -9.50
C ALA A 59 -5.58 9.72 -8.11
N ASN A 60 -5.73 10.81 -7.37
CA ASN A 60 -6.40 10.84 -6.06
C ASN A 60 -7.85 10.38 -6.16
N GLU A 61 -8.61 10.89 -7.12
CA GLU A 61 -10.00 10.47 -7.34
C GLU A 61 -10.10 8.97 -7.64
N LEU A 62 -9.24 8.44 -8.51
CA LEU A 62 -9.19 7.02 -8.82
C LEU A 62 -8.77 6.17 -7.61
N ALA A 63 -7.82 6.64 -6.79
CA ALA A 63 -7.39 5.93 -5.59
C ALA A 63 -8.51 5.87 -4.55
N ARG A 64 -9.27 6.94 -4.37
CA ARG A 64 -10.43 6.98 -3.46
C ARG A 64 -11.56 6.02 -3.88
N ARG A 65 -11.72 5.75 -5.19
CA ARG A 65 -12.70 4.77 -5.69
C ARG A 65 -12.26 3.33 -5.44
N ASN A 66 -10.95 3.08 -5.38
CA ASN A 66 -10.35 1.76 -5.27
C ASN A 66 -9.81 1.48 -3.85
N LEU A 67 -10.57 1.85 -2.82
CA LEU A 67 -10.17 1.63 -1.44
C LEU A 67 -10.35 0.16 -1.05
N VAL A 68 -9.33 -0.40 -0.42
CA VAL A 68 -9.32 -1.78 0.11
C VAL A 68 -9.04 -1.75 1.60
N GLN A 69 -9.72 -2.60 2.38
CA GLN A 69 -9.50 -2.75 3.81
C GLN A 69 -8.46 -3.84 4.07
N ILE A 70 -7.45 -3.48 4.85
CA ILE A 70 -6.36 -4.37 5.28
C ILE A 70 -6.45 -4.57 6.79
N PRO A 71 -6.51 -5.80 7.29
CA PRO A 71 -6.53 -6.04 8.73
C PRO A 71 -5.15 -5.75 9.34
N LEU A 72 -5.12 -4.92 10.38
CA LEU A 72 -3.90 -4.61 11.12
C LEU A 72 -3.95 -5.25 12.51
N ARG A 73 -2.79 -5.68 13.03
CA ARG A 73 -2.63 -6.10 14.40
C ARG A 73 -2.51 -4.87 15.29
N GLU A 74 -3.42 -4.71 16.26
CA GLU A 74 -3.47 -3.58 17.21
C GLU A 74 -3.52 -2.20 16.52
N GLY A 75 -3.99 -2.11 15.25
CA GLY A 75 -3.92 -0.88 14.47
C GLY A 75 -2.51 -0.34 14.21
N ARG A 76 -1.46 -1.17 14.41
CA ARG A 76 -0.07 -0.71 14.47
C ARG A 76 0.88 -1.46 13.53
N THR A 77 0.71 -2.77 13.37
CA THR A 77 1.61 -3.61 12.57
C THR A 77 0.84 -4.70 11.81
N ILE A 78 1.53 -5.51 11.04
CA ILE A 78 0.97 -6.67 10.34
C ILE A 78 0.88 -7.89 11.25
N HIS A 79 -0.02 -8.84 10.92
CA HIS A 79 -0.25 -10.03 11.74
C HIS A 79 0.91 -11.03 11.73
N HIS A 80 1.61 -11.19 10.62
CA HIS A 80 2.74 -12.10 10.44
C HIS A 80 3.65 -11.64 9.31
N ASP A 81 4.83 -12.20 9.20
CA ASP A 81 5.76 -11.97 8.11
C ASP A 81 5.15 -12.43 6.77
N ILE A 82 5.29 -11.62 5.74
CA ILE A 82 4.66 -11.85 4.44
C ILE A 82 5.63 -11.57 3.32
N PHE A 83 5.52 -12.37 2.27
CA PHE A 83 6.18 -12.14 1.01
C PHE A 83 5.17 -11.83 -0.10
N GLY A 84 5.38 -10.74 -0.82
CA GLY A 84 4.57 -10.33 -1.96
C GLY A 84 5.36 -10.25 -3.24
N LYS A 85 4.71 -10.61 -4.36
CA LYS A 85 5.29 -10.51 -5.70
C LYS A 85 4.24 -9.91 -6.64
N ASP A 86 4.69 -8.97 -7.47
CA ASP A 86 3.92 -8.46 -8.61
C ASP A 86 4.86 -8.13 -9.77
N GLY A 87 4.74 -8.89 -10.86
CA GLY A 87 5.71 -8.83 -11.95
C GLY A 87 7.13 -9.07 -11.44
N ALA A 88 8.05 -8.16 -11.73
CA ALA A 88 9.43 -8.17 -11.23
C ALA A 88 9.57 -7.62 -9.80
N GLY A 89 8.52 -7.01 -9.23
CA GLY A 89 8.51 -6.52 -7.84
C GLY A 89 8.41 -7.67 -6.86
N LYS A 90 9.35 -7.75 -5.93
CA LYS A 90 9.38 -8.70 -4.83
C LYS A 90 9.58 -7.93 -3.53
N ILE A 91 8.75 -8.16 -2.53
CA ILE A 91 8.83 -7.47 -1.25
C ILE A 91 8.66 -8.45 -0.10
N LYS A 92 9.48 -8.28 0.93
CA LYS A 92 9.34 -8.97 2.21
C LYS A 92 8.92 -7.95 3.26
N LEU A 93 7.81 -8.23 3.94
CA LEU A 93 7.29 -7.45 5.06
C LEU A 93 7.42 -8.29 6.32
N ARG A 94 7.95 -7.70 7.39
CA ARG A 94 8.11 -8.34 8.70
C ARG A 94 7.39 -7.51 9.75
N SER A 95 6.65 -8.21 10.61
CA SER A 95 6.06 -7.58 11.78
C SER A 95 7.16 -7.11 12.74
N ALA A 96 6.93 -5.97 13.40
CA ALA A 96 7.91 -5.39 14.29
C ALA A 96 7.29 -5.06 15.66
N PRO A 97 8.11 -5.13 16.75
CA PRO A 97 7.67 -4.73 18.07
C PRO A 97 7.41 -3.21 18.13
N LYS A 98 6.72 -2.80 19.19
CA LYS A 98 6.42 -1.39 19.44
C LYS A 98 7.71 -0.57 19.58
N GLY A 99 7.77 0.57 18.87
CA GLY A 99 8.91 1.48 18.93
C GLY A 99 9.95 1.29 17.82
N THR A 100 9.80 0.27 16.96
CA THR A 100 10.70 0.06 15.80
C THR A 100 10.55 1.14 14.75
N GLY A 101 9.34 1.68 14.57
CA GLY A 101 9.04 2.60 13.50
C GLY A 101 8.93 1.95 12.12
N ILE A 102 8.81 2.76 11.08
CA ILE A 102 8.71 2.29 9.70
C ILE A 102 10.10 2.23 9.06
N ILE A 103 10.63 1.02 8.91
CA ILE A 103 11.90 0.76 8.23
C ILE A 103 11.58 0.22 6.84
N ALA A 104 11.47 1.11 5.85
CA ALA A 104 11.06 0.76 4.50
C ALA A 104 11.63 1.73 3.45
N GLY A 105 11.80 1.26 2.23
CA GLY A 105 12.11 2.12 1.07
C GLY A 105 10.97 3.09 0.74
N GLY A 106 11.29 4.23 0.11
CA GLY A 106 10.36 5.35 -0.12
C GLY A 106 8.93 4.96 -0.56
N PRO A 107 8.74 4.20 -1.64
CA PRO A 107 7.41 3.80 -2.10
C PRO A 107 6.63 2.97 -1.07
N VAL A 108 7.28 2.03 -0.39
CA VAL A 108 6.67 1.17 0.63
C VAL A 108 6.38 1.95 1.90
N ARG A 109 7.27 2.86 2.28
CA ARG A 109 7.08 3.75 3.42
C ARG A 109 5.83 4.60 3.24
N ALA A 110 5.61 5.18 2.06
CA ALA A 110 4.40 5.94 1.76
C ALA A 110 3.13 5.10 1.94
N VAL A 111 3.14 3.84 1.49
CA VAL A 111 2.03 2.88 1.68
C VAL A 111 1.76 2.65 3.17
N CYS A 112 2.80 2.37 3.97
CA CYS A 112 2.66 2.06 5.40
C CYS A 112 2.15 3.26 6.20
N GLU A 113 2.65 4.47 5.93
CA GLU A 113 2.24 5.69 6.61
C GLU A 113 0.78 6.04 6.35
N VAL A 114 0.33 5.92 5.09
CA VAL A 114 -1.05 6.21 4.68
C VAL A 114 -2.03 5.16 5.21
N LEU A 115 -1.59 3.90 5.34
CA LEU A 115 -2.37 2.81 5.92
C LEU A 115 -2.52 2.92 7.45
N GLY A 116 -1.60 3.64 8.12
CA GLY A 116 -1.56 3.80 9.58
C GLY A 116 -0.68 2.78 10.29
N ILE A 117 0.19 2.07 9.55
CA ILE A 117 1.18 1.19 10.18
C ILE A 117 2.25 2.06 10.86
N LYS A 118 2.53 1.75 12.13
CA LYS A 118 3.53 2.45 12.94
C LYS A 118 4.86 1.71 13.02
N ASP A 119 4.82 0.38 13.05
CA ASP A 119 6.00 -0.47 13.23
C ASP A 119 6.03 -1.60 12.19
N ILE A 120 6.99 -1.55 11.29
CA ILE A 120 7.19 -2.55 10.24
C ILE A 120 8.62 -2.49 9.69
N VAL A 121 9.14 -3.65 9.31
CA VAL A 121 10.39 -3.74 8.56
C VAL A 121 10.08 -4.30 7.17
N ALA A 122 10.43 -3.57 6.13
CA ALA A 122 10.17 -3.95 4.75
C ALA A 122 11.43 -3.86 3.89
N LYS A 123 11.63 -4.86 3.04
CA LYS A 123 12.73 -4.89 2.07
C LYS A 123 12.23 -5.24 0.69
N SER A 124 12.54 -4.40 -0.28
CA SER A 124 12.37 -4.72 -1.70
C SER A 124 13.53 -5.58 -2.18
N LEU A 125 13.24 -6.73 -2.77
CA LEU A 125 14.21 -7.74 -3.21
C LEU A 125 14.28 -7.87 -4.75
N GLY A 126 13.38 -7.19 -5.46
CA GLY A 126 13.28 -7.25 -6.92
C GLY A 126 13.61 -5.91 -7.56
N THR A 127 12.74 -5.48 -8.45
CA THR A 127 12.88 -4.21 -9.17
C THR A 127 12.75 -2.99 -8.27
N SER A 128 13.39 -1.89 -8.66
CA SER A 128 13.22 -0.57 -8.04
C SER A 128 12.04 0.22 -8.63
N ASN A 129 11.34 -0.29 -9.65
CA ASN A 129 10.18 0.39 -10.26
C ASN A 129 9.07 0.61 -9.22
N PRO A 130 8.72 1.87 -8.88
CA PRO A 130 7.74 2.18 -7.83
C PRO A 130 6.36 1.54 -8.07
N HIS A 131 5.91 1.44 -9.31
CA HIS A 131 4.63 0.81 -9.66
C HIS A 131 4.59 -0.66 -9.25
N ASN A 132 5.62 -1.42 -9.58
CA ASN A 132 5.69 -2.85 -9.26
C ASN A 132 5.89 -3.08 -7.75
N VAL A 133 6.72 -2.24 -7.12
CA VAL A 133 6.97 -2.32 -5.67
C VAL A 133 5.70 -2.07 -4.87
N ILE A 134 4.93 -1.03 -5.19
CA ILE A 134 3.68 -0.71 -4.49
C ILE A 134 2.63 -1.79 -4.71
N ARG A 135 2.47 -2.30 -5.93
CA ARG A 135 1.55 -3.40 -6.22
C ARG A 135 1.94 -4.68 -5.49
N ALA A 136 3.23 -5.01 -5.45
CA ALA A 136 3.73 -6.15 -4.68
C ALA A 136 3.46 -5.99 -3.18
N CYS A 137 3.64 -4.76 -2.65
CA CYS A 137 3.33 -4.44 -1.26
C CYS A 137 1.83 -4.62 -0.96
N LEU A 138 0.94 -4.08 -1.80
CA LEU A 138 -0.50 -4.23 -1.62
C LEU A 138 -0.92 -5.70 -1.69
N LYS A 139 -0.41 -6.46 -2.67
CA LYS A 139 -0.68 -7.91 -2.76
C LYS A 139 -0.18 -8.67 -1.54
N ALA A 140 0.97 -8.29 -0.97
CA ALA A 140 1.46 -8.87 0.27
C ALA A 140 0.50 -8.60 1.42
N LEU A 141 0.12 -7.34 1.63
CA LEU A 141 -0.80 -6.92 2.69
C LEU A 141 -2.18 -7.59 2.60
N LEU A 142 -2.69 -7.82 1.38
CA LEU A 142 -3.95 -8.53 1.15
C LEU A 142 -3.88 -10.03 1.45
N LYS A 143 -2.70 -10.64 1.29
CA LYS A 143 -2.49 -12.07 1.57
C LYS A 143 -2.39 -12.38 3.07
N GLN A 144 -2.29 -11.36 3.92
CA GLN A 144 -2.18 -11.63 5.35
C GLN A 144 -3.47 -12.23 5.92
N ASN A 145 -3.29 -13.22 6.80
CA ASN A 145 -4.38 -13.88 7.48
C ASN A 145 -4.52 -13.32 8.90
N SER A 146 -5.66 -12.67 9.17
CA SER A 146 -6.02 -12.29 10.53
C SER A 146 -6.48 -13.50 11.34
N PRO A 147 -6.33 -13.50 12.69
CA PRO A 147 -6.86 -14.57 13.54
C PRO A 147 -8.36 -14.81 13.34
N LYS A 148 -9.13 -13.74 13.06
CA LYS A 148 -10.56 -13.84 12.74
C LYS A 148 -10.82 -14.65 11.48
N ASN A 149 -10.09 -14.36 10.39
CA ASN A 149 -10.23 -15.10 9.13
C ASN A 149 -9.83 -16.57 9.30
N LEU A 150 -8.75 -16.84 10.04
CA LEU A 150 -8.33 -18.21 10.34
C LEU A 150 -9.33 -18.98 11.21
N SER A 151 -10.00 -18.29 12.15
CA SER A 151 -11.07 -18.86 12.97
C SER A 151 -12.23 -19.37 12.11
N ILE A 152 -12.67 -18.55 11.17
CA ILE A 152 -13.74 -18.93 10.24
C ILE A 152 -13.31 -20.10 9.34
N LEU A 153 -12.13 -20.01 8.73
CA LEU A 153 -11.61 -21.04 7.82
C LEU A 153 -11.37 -22.40 8.50
N ARG A 154 -10.97 -22.40 9.76
CA ARG A 154 -10.63 -23.63 10.52
C ARG A 154 -11.74 -24.08 11.46
N ASN A 155 -12.82 -23.33 11.57
CA ASN A 155 -13.92 -23.56 12.51
C ASN A 155 -13.42 -23.76 13.95
N LYS A 156 -12.48 -22.89 14.40
CA LYS A 156 -11.87 -22.93 15.75
C LYS A 156 -12.03 -21.61 16.46
N LYS A 157 -11.97 -21.62 17.79
CA LYS A 157 -12.02 -20.40 18.60
C LYS A 157 -10.75 -19.55 18.36
N ILE A 158 -10.89 -18.23 18.40
CA ILE A 158 -9.77 -17.29 18.19
C ILE A 158 -8.68 -17.49 19.25
N SER A 159 -9.03 -17.79 20.51
CA SER A 159 -8.08 -18.09 21.60
C SER A 159 -7.14 -19.23 21.25
N GLU A 160 -7.67 -20.36 20.74
CA GLU A 160 -6.86 -21.52 20.34
C GLU A 160 -5.87 -21.23 19.20
N ILE A 161 -6.22 -20.25 18.33
CA ILE A 161 -5.35 -19.85 17.22
C ILE A 161 -4.24 -18.94 17.70
N ILE A 162 -4.52 -18.09 18.70
CA ILE A 162 -3.52 -17.16 19.25
C ILE A 162 -2.51 -17.92 20.10
N GLU A 163 -2.94 -18.86 20.97
CA GLU A 163 -2.07 -19.68 21.82
C GLU A 163 -1.05 -20.50 21.02
N ARG A 164 -1.42 -20.96 19.82
CA ARG A 164 -0.52 -21.71 18.92
C ARG A 164 0.49 -20.84 18.15
N ARG A 165 0.45 -19.53 18.35
CA ARG A 165 1.38 -18.57 17.71
C ARG A 165 2.60 -18.23 18.58
N GLY A 166 2.61 -18.69 19.83
CA GLY A 166 3.69 -18.47 20.78
C GLY A 166 5.00 -19.12 20.39
#